data_bfb80859244bb3a83deb548d1fe42904
#
_entry.id   bfb80859244bb3a83deb548d1fe42904
#
_cell.length_a   1.000
_cell.length_b   1.000
_cell.length_c   1.000
_cell.angle_alpha   90.00
_cell.angle_beta   90.00
_cell.angle_gamma   90.00
#
_symmetry.space_group_name_H-M   'P 1'
#
loop_
_entity.id
_entity.type
_entity.pdbx_description
1 polymer ?
#
loop_
_entity_poly.entity_id
_entity_poly.type
_entity_poly.pdbx_seq_one_letter_code
_entity_poly.pdbx_strand_id
1 'polypeptide(L)'
;DLDKIQNEAALANLSKVNVGADYLIIGSVSEYGREAVSETGIFSRNKKQLARAKVNVRLVDVRNGRVLFSEEGSGEALSEANKVFGVGESAGYDTSLDDKAISSAISKLVSNLVENLMDSPWQAYLIGQQDGFFIMTGGKSQGVKPGDQFTVLRKGKVVRNPQTGLDLELPGTPVAKL
;
A
#
# COMPACT_ATOMS: atom_id res chain seq x y z
N ASP A 1 -6.91 -15.85 -10.42
CA ASP A 1 -6.33 -15.45 -11.71
C ASP A 1 -7.02 -14.25 -12.37
N LEU A 2 -8.33 -14.04 -12.18
CA LEU A 2 -9.06 -12.85 -12.67
C LEU A 2 -8.57 -11.56 -12.00
N ASP A 3 -8.29 -11.57 -10.71
CA ASP A 3 -7.76 -10.42 -9.97
C ASP A 3 -6.36 -10.03 -10.45
N LYS A 4 -5.56 -10.99 -10.88
CA LYS A 4 -4.24 -10.74 -11.44
C LYS A 4 -4.33 -10.03 -12.79
N ILE A 5 -5.25 -10.44 -13.63
CA ILE A 5 -5.51 -9.86 -14.96
C ILE A 5 -6.10 -8.44 -14.82
N GLN A 6 -7.02 -8.22 -13.88
CA GLN A 6 -7.59 -6.90 -13.63
C GLN A 6 -6.55 -5.91 -13.06
N ASN A 7 -5.66 -6.38 -12.18
CA ASN A 7 -4.57 -5.57 -11.65
C ASN A 7 -3.51 -5.23 -12.73
N GLU A 8 -3.20 -6.15 -13.63
CA GLU A 8 -2.28 -5.90 -14.75
C GLU A 8 -2.90 -4.94 -15.78
N ALA A 9 -4.19 -5.05 -16.07
CA ALA A 9 -4.90 -4.13 -16.96
C ALA A 9 -5.04 -2.72 -16.34
N ALA A 10 -5.25 -2.62 -15.02
CA ALA A 10 -5.25 -1.36 -14.30
C ALA A 10 -3.86 -0.70 -14.33
N LEU A 11 -2.78 -1.46 -14.11
CA LEU A 11 -1.39 -0.99 -14.21
C LEU A 11 -1.06 -0.52 -15.63
N ALA A 12 -1.49 -1.24 -16.66
CA ALA A 12 -1.28 -0.85 -18.05
C ALA A 12 -2.03 0.44 -18.43
N ASN A 13 -3.18 0.69 -17.83
CA ASN A 13 -3.92 1.93 -18.03
C ASN A 13 -3.31 3.11 -17.25
N LEU A 14 -2.78 2.87 -16.05
CA LEU A 14 -2.11 3.89 -15.23
C LEU A 14 -0.78 4.34 -15.84
N SER A 15 -0.05 3.47 -16.53
CA SER A 15 1.18 3.85 -17.26
C SER A 15 0.91 4.83 -18.42
N LYS A 16 -0.33 4.89 -18.90
CA LYS A 16 -0.75 5.85 -19.95
C LYS A 16 -1.23 7.18 -19.39
N VAL A 17 -1.55 7.26 -18.09
CA VAL A 17 -1.94 8.49 -17.42
C VAL A 17 -0.70 9.01 -16.70
N ASN A 18 -0.18 10.15 -17.14
CA ASN A 18 0.95 10.82 -16.48
C ASN A 18 0.44 11.49 -15.19
N VAL A 19 0.30 10.67 -14.12
CA VAL A 19 -0.32 11.09 -12.85
C VAL A 19 0.66 11.89 -11.98
N GLY A 20 1.95 11.97 -12.37
CA GLY A 20 2.99 12.61 -11.55
C GLY A 20 3.26 11.89 -10.23
N ALA A 21 2.85 10.62 -10.11
CA ALA A 21 3.13 9.78 -8.95
C ALA A 21 4.34 8.88 -9.22
N ASP A 22 5.24 8.78 -8.26
CA ASP A 22 6.40 7.88 -8.33
C ASP A 22 6.03 6.45 -7.93
N TYR A 23 5.09 6.31 -7.02
CA TYR A 23 4.65 5.02 -6.47
C TYR A 23 3.14 4.88 -6.48
N LEU A 24 2.68 3.65 -6.66
CA LEU A 24 1.28 3.26 -6.58
C LEU A 24 1.10 2.24 -5.47
N ILE A 25 0.15 2.49 -4.58
CA ILE A 25 -0.27 1.53 -3.57
C ILE A 25 -1.54 0.85 -4.05
N ILE A 26 -1.50 -0.46 -4.17
CA ILE A 26 -2.65 -1.29 -4.56
C ILE A 26 -3.04 -2.14 -3.36
N GLY A 27 -4.29 -2.01 -2.92
CA GLY A 27 -4.85 -2.84 -1.86
C GLY A 27 -6.00 -3.71 -2.35
N SER A 28 -6.13 -4.90 -1.79
CA SER A 28 -7.28 -5.78 -2.02
C SER A 28 -7.61 -6.55 -0.74
N VAL A 29 -8.89 -6.76 -0.48
CA VAL A 29 -9.34 -7.69 0.57
C VAL A 29 -9.33 -9.10 -0.02
N SER A 30 -8.47 -9.97 0.50
CA SER A 30 -8.30 -11.35 0.00
C SER A 30 -9.17 -12.37 0.72
N GLU A 31 -9.50 -12.10 1.97
CA GLU A 31 -10.35 -12.97 2.78
C GLU A 31 -11.18 -12.10 3.73
N TYR A 32 -12.41 -12.48 3.88
CA TYR A 32 -13.32 -11.87 4.83
C TYR A 32 -14.22 -12.94 5.43
N GLY A 33 -14.35 -12.95 6.76
CA GLY A 33 -15.19 -13.91 7.46
C GLY A 33 -15.83 -13.29 8.69
N ARG A 34 -17.05 -13.73 9.00
CA ARG A 34 -17.77 -13.34 10.19
C ARG A 34 -18.32 -14.53 10.90
N GLU A 35 -18.08 -14.60 12.21
CA GLU A 35 -18.58 -15.64 13.09
C GLU A 35 -19.44 -15.02 14.20
N ALA A 36 -20.58 -15.63 14.50
CA ALA A 36 -21.41 -15.26 15.62
C ALA A 36 -21.61 -16.48 16.52
N VAL A 37 -21.14 -16.37 17.76
CA VAL A 37 -21.27 -17.43 18.78
C VAL A 37 -22.24 -16.93 19.85
N SER A 38 -23.23 -17.75 20.16
CA SER A 38 -24.22 -17.49 21.23
C SER A 38 -24.08 -18.54 22.31
N GLU A 39 -23.64 -18.13 23.48
CA GLU A 39 -23.61 -18.98 24.68
C GLU A 39 -24.83 -18.66 25.57
N THR A 40 -25.66 -19.67 25.84
CA THR A 40 -26.87 -19.52 26.66
C THR A 40 -26.66 -20.32 27.94
N GLY A 41 -26.55 -19.61 29.07
CA GLY A 41 -26.63 -20.19 30.41
C GLY A 41 -28.05 -20.13 30.97
N ILE A 42 -28.28 -20.72 32.13
CA ILE A 42 -29.62 -20.76 32.79
C ILE A 42 -30.15 -19.34 33.07
N PHE A 43 -29.27 -18.39 33.41
CA PHE A 43 -29.62 -17.00 33.75
C PHE A 43 -28.84 -15.95 32.95
N SER A 44 -28.01 -16.37 32.00
CA SER A 44 -27.17 -15.46 31.21
C SER A 44 -27.18 -15.84 29.73
N ARG A 45 -27.11 -14.83 28.88
CA ARG A 45 -26.99 -15.00 27.44
C ARG A 45 -25.85 -14.10 26.93
N ASN A 46 -24.78 -14.72 26.47
CA ASN A 46 -23.66 -14.01 25.91
C ASN A 46 -23.67 -14.19 24.39
N LYS A 47 -23.59 -13.09 23.66
CA LYS A 47 -23.42 -13.11 22.22
C LYS A 47 -22.06 -12.49 21.89
N LYS A 48 -21.22 -13.25 21.16
CA LYS A 48 -19.94 -12.80 20.64
C LYS A 48 -20.03 -12.76 19.12
N GLN A 49 -19.61 -11.67 18.54
CA GLN A 49 -19.45 -11.54 17.10
C GLN A 49 -17.98 -11.26 16.82
N LEU A 50 -17.38 -12.04 15.95
CA LEU A 50 -15.99 -11.92 15.52
C LEU A 50 -15.98 -11.68 14.01
N ALA A 51 -15.37 -10.60 13.58
CA ALA A 51 -15.05 -10.36 12.18
C ALA A 51 -13.54 -10.53 11.96
N ARG A 52 -13.18 -11.17 10.87
CA ARG A 52 -11.79 -11.35 10.39
C ARG A 52 -11.67 -10.85 8.98
N ALA A 53 -10.57 -10.18 8.71
CA ALA A 53 -10.25 -9.73 7.36
C ALA A 53 -8.75 -9.97 7.07
N LYS A 54 -8.45 -10.33 5.81
CA LYS A 54 -7.09 -10.30 5.28
C LYS A 54 -7.01 -9.29 4.15
N VAL A 55 -6.00 -8.47 4.18
CA VAL A 55 -5.76 -7.41 3.20
C VAL A 55 -4.38 -7.60 2.61
N ASN A 56 -4.30 -7.63 1.28
CA ASN A 56 -3.03 -7.60 0.55
C ASN A 56 -2.73 -6.18 0.14
N VAL A 57 -1.50 -5.72 0.35
CA VAL A 57 -1.01 -4.43 -0.12
C VAL A 57 0.24 -4.63 -0.95
N ARG A 58 0.31 -3.92 -2.09
CA ARG A 58 1.47 -3.89 -2.98
C ARG A 58 1.88 -2.45 -3.23
N LEU A 59 3.17 -2.20 -3.15
CA LEU A 59 3.80 -0.95 -3.57
C LEU A 59 4.47 -1.17 -4.92
N VAL A 60 4.10 -0.38 -5.90
CA VAL A 60 4.60 -0.50 -7.28
C VAL A 60 5.30 0.79 -7.67
N ASP A 61 6.51 0.71 -8.18
CA ASP A 61 7.20 1.81 -8.85
C ASP A 61 6.55 2.03 -10.22
N VAL A 62 5.92 3.18 -10.41
CA VAL A 62 5.15 3.50 -11.64
C VAL A 62 6.06 3.60 -12.87
N ARG A 63 7.33 3.99 -12.69
CA ARG A 63 8.29 4.21 -13.79
C ARG A 63 8.70 2.92 -14.50
N ASN A 64 8.76 1.81 -13.75
CA ASN A 64 9.26 0.54 -14.27
C ASN A 64 8.31 -0.64 -14.03
N GLY A 65 7.17 -0.41 -13.38
CA GLY A 65 6.18 -1.43 -13.08
C GLY A 65 6.64 -2.50 -12.07
N ARG A 66 7.74 -2.25 -11.34
CA ARG A 66 8.26 -3.21 -10.36
C ARG A 66 7.46 -3.16 -9.07
N VAL A 67 7.10 -4.31 -8.57
CA VAL A 67 6.58 -4.45 -7.20
C VAL A 67 7.76 -4.35 -6.25
N LEU A 68 7.81 -3.28 -5.45
CA LEU A 68 8.86 -3.03 -4.46
C LEU A 68 8.55 -3.71 -3.14
N PHE A 69 7.25 -3.83 -2.82
CA PHE A 69 6.77 -4.39 -1.58
C PHE A 69 5.44 -5.10 -1.84
N SER A 70 5.25 -6.25 -1.21
CA SER A 70 4.00 -6.99 -1.24
C SER A 70 3.85 -7.75 0.07
N GLU A 71 2.80 -7.46 0.83
CA GLU A 71 2.57 -8.08 2.13
C GLU A 71 1.07 -8.31 2.34
N GLU A 72 0.75 -9.35 3.13
CA GLU A 72 -0.60 -9.64 3.60
C GLU A 72 -0.71 -9.35 5.09
N GLY A 73 -1.70 -8.54 5.47
CA GLY A 73 -2.06 -8.27 6.85
C GLY A 73 -3.38 -8.92 7.22
N SER A 74 -3.48 -9.44 8.44
CA SER A 74 -4.73 -9.95 8.99
C SER A 74 -5.20 -9.07 10.15
N GLY A 75 -6.50 -8.81 10.21
CA GLY A 75 -7.15 -8.08 11.27
C GLY A 75 -8.37 -8.80 11.81
N GLU A 76 -8.62 -8.61 13.09
CA GLU A 76 -9.77 -9.16 13.79
C GLU A 76 -10.45 -8.05 14.58
N ALA A 77 -11.78 -8.12 14.70
CA ALA A 77 -12.57 -7.27 15.56
C ALA A 77 -13.63 -8.12 16.28
N LEU A 78 -13.78 -7.86 17.57
CA LEU A 78 -14.69 -8.58 18.46
C LEU A 78 -15.72 -7.61 19.03
N SER A 79 -16.99 -8.03 19.03
CA SER A 79 -18.06 -7.38 19.78
C SER A 79 -18.71 -8.40 20.72
N GLU A 80 -18.84 -8.04 21.98
CA GLU A 80 -19.48 -8.86 23.01
C GLU A 80 -20.67 -8.11 23.58
N ALA A 81 -21.79 -8.80 23.70
CA ALA A 81 -22.96 -8.28 24.41
C ALA A 81 -23.46 -9.32 25.41
N ASN A 82 -23.55 -8.89 26.66
CA ASN A 82 -23.93 -9.73 27.77
C ASN A 82 -25.31 -9.33 28.29
N LYS A 83 -26.20 -10.32 28.44
CA LYS A 83 -27.48 -10.16 29.16
C LYS A 83 -27.51 -11.08 30.39
N VAL A 84 -27.77 -10.50 31.55
CA VAL A 84 -27.99 -11.22 32.80
C VAL A 84 -29.40 -10.91 33.30
N PHE A 85 -30.18 -11.94 33.57
CA PHE A 85 -31.61 -11.81 34.01
C PHE A 85 -32.46 -10.95 33.06
N GLY A 86 -32.19 -10.96 31.77
CA GLY A 86 -32.93 -10.20 30.77
C GLY A 86 -32.58 -8.71 30.72
N VAL A 87 -31.70 -8.23 31.59
CA VAL A 87 -31.20 -6.85 31.63
C VAL A 87 -29.78 -6.81 31.04
N GLY A 88 -29.51 -5.83 30.22
CA GLY A 88 -28.20 -5.64 29.55
C GLY A 88 -28.35 -5.26 28.07
N GLU A 89 -27.21 -5.10 27.40
CA GLU A 89 -27.20 -4.73 25.99
C GLU A 89 -27.80 -5.80 25.08
N SER A 90 -28.67 -5.35 24.17
CA SER A 90 -29.18 -6.21 23.12
C SER A 90 -28.14 -6.20 21.97
N ALA A 91 -27.42 -7.30 21.81
CA ALA A 91 -26.54 -7.43 20.64
C ALA A 91 -27.39 -7.46 19.37
N GLY A 92 -27.57 -6.29 18.77
CA GLY A 92 -27.89 -6.18 17.36
C GLY A 92 -26.70 -6.67 16.50
N TYR A 93 -26.91 -6.75 15.21
CA TYR A 93 -25.84 -6.97 14.25
C TYR A 93 -24.92 -5.72 14.25
N ASP A 94 -23.67 -5.87 14.70
CA ASP A 94 -22.73 -4.75 14.71
C ASP A 94 -22.07 -4.64 13.34
N THR A 95 -22.59 -3.71 12.53
CA THR A 95 -22.07 -3.45 11.17
C THR A 95 -20.67 -2.85 11.16
N SER A 96 -20.23 -2.28 12.28
CA SER A 96 -18.90 -1.65 12.37
C SER A 96 -17.73 -2.64 12.54
N LEU A 97 -18.04 -3.91 12.85
CA LEU A 97 -17.00 -4.93 13.05
C LEU A 97 -16.17 -5.19 11.79
N ASP A 98 -16.82 -5.14 10.64
CA ASP A 98 -16.19 -5.37 9.36
C ASP A 98 -15.12 -4.31 9.07
N ASP A 99 -15.50 -3.04 9.25
CA ASP A 99 -14.61 -1.91 9.09
C ASP A 99 -13.46 -1.95 10.10
N LYS A 100 -13.75 -2.37 11.33
CA LYS A 100 -12.71 -2.52 12.37
C LYS A 100 -11.73 -3.64 12.04
N ALA A 101 -12.18 -4.77 11.53
CA ALA A 101 -11.33 -5.88 11.13
C ALA A 101 -10.42 -5.48 9.95
N ILE A 102 -10.98 -4.84 8.92
CA ILE A 102 -10.22 -4.33 7.78
C ILE A 102 -9.22 -3.25 8.21
N SER A 103 -9.65 -2.29 9.04
CA SER A 103 -8.77 -1.23 9.56
C SER A 103 -7.63 -1.81 10.40
N SER A 104 -7.89 -2.85 11.20
CA SER A 104 -6.87 -3.55 11.97
C SER A 104 -5.85 -4.24 11.06
N ALA A 105 -6.30 -4.89 9.97
CA ALA A 105 -5.44 -5.49 8.97
C ALA A 105 -4.53 -4.46 8.29
N ILE A 106 -5.11 -3.34 7.85
CA ILE A 106 -4.38 -2.24 7.20
C ILE A 106 -3.37 -1.63 8.17
N SER A 107 -3.75 -1.37 9.43
CA SER A 107 -2.86 -0.74 10.42
C SER A 107 -1.58 -1.53 10.66
N LYS A 108 -1.64 -2.87 10.61
CA LYS A 108 -0.45 -3.71 10.73
C LYS A 108 0.51 -3.56 9.55
N LEU A 109 -0.02 -3.30 8.35
CA LEU A 109 0.78 -3.16 7.13
C LEU A 109 1.39 -1.77 6.97
N VAL A 110 0.75 -0.72 7.53
CA VAL A 110 1.17 0.67 7.32
C VAL A 110 2.60 0.92 7.79
N SER A 111 3.00 0.39 8.93
CA SER A 111 4.36 0.58 9.45
C SER A 111 5.41 0.02 8.51
N ASN A 112 5.23 -1.23 8.06
CA ASN A 112 6.15 -1.90 7.13
C ASN A 112 6.18 -1.21 5.76
N LEU A 113 5.02 -0.72 5.30
CA LEU A 113 4.91 0.02 4.06
C LEU A 113 5.67 1.35 4.13
N VAL A 114 5.54 2.09 5.23
CA VAL A 114 6.24 3.35 5.46
C VAL A 114 7.75 3.13 5.54
N GLU A 115 8.21 2.10 6.25
CA GLU A 115 9.63 1.75 6.30
C GLU A 115 10.18 1.47 4.89
N ASN A 116 9.50 0.66 4.10
CA ASN A 116 9.92 0.36 2.72
C ASN A 116 9.95 1.60 1.83
N LEU A 117 9.02 2.54 2.01
CA LEU A 117 9.03 3.81 1.30
C LEU A 117 10.20 4.71 1.74
N MET A 118 10.52 4.73 3.04
CA MET A 118 11.62 5.54 3.58
C MET A 118 12.99 4.98 3.19
N ASP A 119 13.11 3.67 3.02
CA ASP A 119 14.33 3.01 2.56
C ASP A 119 14.57 3.20 1.06
N SER A 120 13.55 3.64 0.32
CA SER A 120 13.69 3.93 -1.10
C SER A 120 14.57 5.17 -1.30
N PRO A 121 15.65 5.09 -2.10
CA PRO A 121 16.53 6.22 -2.30
C PRO A 121 15.77 7.38 -2.95
N TRP A 122 15.95 8.59 -2.39
CA TRP A 122 15.38 9.79 -2.99
C TRP A 122 15.93 10.00 -4.40
N GLN A 123 15.05 10.35 -5.33
CA GLN A 123 15.39 10.52 -6.74
C GLN A 123 14.73 11.78 -7.32
N ALA A 124 15.46 12.46 -8.20
CA ALA A 124 14.97 13.57 -9.00
C ALA A 124 15.61 13.55 -10.39
N TYR A 125 15.06 14.30 -11.30
CA TYR A 125 15.61 14.46 -12.65
C TYR A 125 16.38 15.77 -12.75
N LEU A 126 17.55 15.73 -13.40
CA LEU A 126 18.20 16.92 -13.90
C LEU A 126 17.52 17.32 -15.21
N ILE A 127 16.85 18.47 -15.21
CA ILE A 127 16.06 18.94 -16.36
C ILE A 127 16.76 19.98 -17.19
N GLY A 128 17.85 20.55 -16.69
CA GLY A 128 18.63 21.55 -17.43
C GLY A 128 19.80 22.11 -16.65
N GLN A 129 20.49 23.04 -17.31
CA GLN A 129 21.56 23.83 -16.69
C GLN A 129 21.32 25.30 -17.04
N GLN A 130 21.43 26.18 -16.05
CA GLN A 130 21.35 27.62 -16.23
C GLN A 130 22.40 28.33 -15.36
N ASP A 131 23.13 29.25 -15.93
CA ASP A 131 24.16 30.07 -15.25
C ASP A 131 25.20 29.24 -14.46
N GLY A 132 25.53 28.03 -14.95
CA GLY A 132 26.48 27.13 -14.29
C GLY A 132 25.86 26.22 -13.22
N PHE A 133 24.56 26.37 -12.94
CA PHE A 133 23.83 25.54 -11.98
C PHE A 133 22.96 24.50 -12.68
N PHE A 134 22.87 23.32 -12.07
CA PHE A 134 21.93 22.29 -12.51
C PHE A 134 20.54 22.55 -11.92
N ILE A 135 19.52 22.42 -12.76
CA ILE A 135 18.11 22.49 -12.35
C ILE A 135 17.58 21.08 -12.22
N MET A 136 17.00 20.76 -11.06
CA MET A 136 16.41 19.46 -10.78
C MET A 136 14.95 19.53 -10.36
N THR A 137 14.21 18.44 -10.54
CA THR A 137 12.77 18.36 -10.23
C THR A 137 12.47 18.24 -8.74
N GLY A 138 13.48 18.06 -7.89
CA GLY A 138 13.34 17.97 -6.44
C GLY A 138 14.11 19.08 -5.72
N GLY A 139 13.68 19.42 -4.52
CA GLY A 139 14.32 20.50 -3.77
C GLY A 139 13.94 20.54 -2.29
N LYS A 140 14.04 21.72 -1.69
CA LYS A 140 13.82 21.96 -0.25
C LYS A 140 12.46 21.44 0.25
N SER A 141 11.40 21.57 -0.54
CA SER A 141 10.06 21.06 -0.20
C SER A 141 9.99 19.53 -0.08
N GLN A 142 10.97 18.81 -0.64
CA GLN A 142 11.11 17.36 -0.58
C GLN A 142 12.25 16.92 0.36
N GLY A 143 12.72 17.80 1.24
CA GLY A 143 13.71 17.48 2.24
C GLY A 143 15.17 17.69 1.84
N VAL A 144 15.45 18.11 0.61
CA VAL A 144 16.84 18.39 0.16
C VAL A 144 17.40 19.60 0.88
N LYS A 145 18.63 19.47 1.37
CA LYS A 145 19.36 20.50 2.14
C LYS A 145 20.67 20.86 1.45
N PRO A 146 21.16 22.09 1.67
CA PRO A 146 22.51 22.43 1.25
C PRO A 146 23.55 21.50 1.87
N GLY A 147 24.44 20.95 1.05
CA GLY A 147 25.46 19.99 1.45
C GLY A 147 25.09 18.52 1.27
N ASP A 148 23.84 18.22 0.88
CA ASP A 148 23.46 16.85 0.49
C ASP A 148 24.25 16.45 -0.75
N GLN A 149 24.67 15.17 -0.78
CA GLN A 149 25.41 14.61 -1.91
C GLN A 149 24.52 13.72 -2.76
N PHE A 150 24.59 13.90 -4.05
CA PHE A 150 23.80 13.14 -5.01
C PHE A 150 24.70 12.38 -6.00
N THR A 151 24.31 11.16 -6.32
CA THR A 151 24.90 10.42 -7.44
C THR A 151 24.06 10.66 -8.68
N VAL A 152 24.68 11.27 -9.71
CA VAL A 152 24.03 11.47 -11.01
C VAL A 152 24.09 10.18 -11.79
N LEU A 153 22.93 9.69 -12.20
CA LEU A 153 22.78 8.49 -13.01
C LEU A 153 22.40 8.90 -14.44
N ARG A 154 23.06 8.33 -15.43
CA ARG A 154 22.56 8.35 -16.80
C ARG A 154 21.37 7.42 -16.88
N LYS A 155 20.25 7.93 -17.44
CA LYS A 155 19.02 7.17 -17.62
C LYS A 155 19.31 5.81 -18.28
N GLY A 156 18.73 4.75 -17.73
CA GLY A 156 18.83 3.41 -18.26
C GLY A 156 18.11 3.23 -19.60
N LYS A 157 18.38 2.13 -20.27
CA LYS A 157 17.65 1.77 -21.50
C LYS A 157 16.21 1.37 -21.15
N VAL A 158 15.29 1.79 -21.99
CA VAL A 158 13.91 1.28 -21.92
C VAL A 158 13.82 -0.01 -22.71
N VAL A 159 13.33 -1.07 -22.08
CA VAL A 159 13.14 -2.39 -22.68
C VAL A 159 11.67 -2.77 -22.53
N ARG A 160 11.06 -3.19 -23.63
CA ARG A 160 9.67 -3.65 -23.58
C ARG A 160 9.59 -5.05 -23.00
N ASN A 161 8.78 -5.23 -21.97
CA ASN A 161 8.48 -6.56 -21.42
C ASN A 161 7.58 -7.32 -22.41
N PRO A 162 8.03 -8.45 -22.97
CA PRO A 162 7.26 -9.19 -23.97
C PRO A 162 6.00 -9.87 -23.41
N GLN A 163 5.94 -10.09 -22.09
CA GLN A 163 4.80 -10.74 -21.45
C GLN A 163 3.68 -9.75 -21.11
N THR A 164 4.04 -8.54 -20.64
CA THR A 164 3.07 -7.54 -20.20
C THR A 164 2.86 -6.41 -21.20
N GLY A 165 3.74 -6.29 -22.19
CA GLY A 165 3.75 -5.19 -23.14
C GLY A 165 4.16 -3.83 -22.53
N LEU A 166 4.55 -3.79 -21.26
CA LEU A 166 4.99 -2.58 -20.56
C LEU A 166 6.44 -2.25 -20.89
N ASP A 167 6.73 -0.96 -20.98
CA ASP A 167 8.09 -0.46 -21.10
C ASP A 167 8.73 -0.42 -19.70
N LEU A 168 9.86 -1.11 -19.55
CA LEU A 168 10.66 -1.18 -18.33
C LEU A 168 11.93 -0.36 -18.50
N GLU A 169 12.15 0.58 -17.61
CA GLU A 169 13.41 1.30 -17.54
C GLU A 169 14.45 0.49 -16.75
N LEU A 170 15.57 0.15 -17.38
CA LEU A 170 16.68 -0.52 -16.72
C LEU A 170 17.39 0.45 -15.75
N PRO A 171 18.09 -0.05 -14.72
CA PRO A 171 18.87 0.78 -13.81
C PRO A 171 19.84 1.70 -14.56
N GLY A 172 19.89 2.95 -14.12
CA GLY A 172 20.83 3.93 -14.66
C GLY A 172 22.29 3.63 -14.28
N THR A 173 23.23 4.13 -15.06
CA THR A 173 24.68 4.02 -14.77
C THR A 173 25.19 5.30 -14.10
N PRO A 174 25.97 5.21 -13.00
CA PRO A 174 26.58 6.38 -12.36
C PRO A 174 27.52 7.12 -13.32
N VAL A 175 27.39 8.45 -13.40
CA VAL A 175 28.22 9.29 -14.26
C VAL A 175 28.92 10.42 -13.52
N ALA A 176 28.38 10.90 -12.40
CA ALA A 176 28.96 11.96 -11.59
C ALA A 176 28.45 11.92 -10.14
N LYS A 177 29.09 12.70 -9.27
CA LYS A 177 28.58 13.06 -7.92
C LYS A 177 28.48 14.57 -7.86
N LEU A 178 27.43 15.06 -7.24
CA LEU A 178 27.15 16.45 -6.96
C LEU A 178 27.07 16.67 -5.46
#